data_106db7fe4b41d946d2728bf1c0b0f835
#
_entry.id   106db7fe4b41d946d2728bf1c0b0f835
#
_cell.length_a   1.000
_cell.length_b   1.000
_cell.length_c   1.000
_cell.angle_alpha   90.00
_cell.angle_beta   90.00
_cell.angle_gamma   90.00
#
_symmetry.space_group_name_H-M   'P 1'
#
loop_
_entity.id
_entity.type
_entity.pdbx_description
1 polymer ?
#
loop_
_entity_poly.entity_id
_entity_poly.type
_entity_poly.pdbx_seq_one_letter_code
_entity_poly.pdbx_strand_id
1 'polypeptide(L)'
;MNSSFLRSLAVFGFTLSFVASAYSAQLLVLTDDVPAGLDFDGPTSSTIQSYSGIVNLLDPLVYFQNGPVNGEGVQLLDFQKFEGRLAESWSFDKSTLTWTLKLRRGVKGCDGQAFNADDVIYTYARAKTVSGAAPIGWFLASVSSLDGFTPAVFGGGDAQKLGDEVKKIDDYTVTIRQSAPNQLFLPVLTIFASNILDKETMEDHATADDKWSHTYNNNENAPGFGPWCLTDWRKGEEMRVRANPDYYRGKAAFDGVIIRKVPQSSNRAVILRSGQAHIVERLTPKEYDSLKRADNVKVLGTFGNENLFLHLNFKVKPFDDVRVRRAIAHAIPYDRVIQTGYFGQARKWAGAIPSGYPGFHESSTQYEYNPGKAKALLSEAGFPNGQGLEKFSDSFRITYQSERESVLGPVATVLRSAFEEVGIPLLLDPIPATQYGDRELVKKDLPLGLTDHVKPIGVDAGYAVQLSYVSTEKGGILNSMNYVNDLVDSKFFEMLVEGDISKRNALLAEIQDQLMADVAVVPIVEFKTNWAISDKIKGVTWHPDNTIHWYDYSPVN
;
A
#
# COMPACT_ATOMS: atom_id res chain seq x y z
N MET A 1 59.84 -58.91 53.27
CA MET A 1 58.83 -59.65 52.51
C MET A 1 57.81 -58.62 52.07
N ASN A 2 57.93 -58.12 50.85
CA ASN A 2 57.18 -56.97 50.30
C ASN A 2 56.09 -57.46 49.35
N SER A 3 54.92 -57.00 49.50
CA SER A 3 53.86 -57.14 48.52
C SER A 3 53.41 -55.73 48.06
N SER A 4 53.72 -55.43 46.82
CA SER A 4 53.33 -54.22 46.14
C SER A 4 51.87 -54.29 45.66
N PHE A 5 51.09 -53.28 46.03
CA PHE A 5 49.69 -53.05 45.53
C PHE A 5 49.78 -52.04 44.37
N LEU A 6 49.48 -52.48 43.16
CA LEU A 6 49.22 -51.62 42.02
C LEU A 6 47.79 -51.15 42.09
N ARG A 7 47.55 -49.84 42.21
CA ARG A 7 46.24 -49.18 42.02
C ARG A 7 46.12 -48.71 40.58
N SER A 8 45.18 -49.31 39.84
CA SER A 8 44.76 -48.84 38.53
C SER A 8 43.82 -47.63 38.71
N LEU A 9 44.24 -46.46 38.21
CA LEU A 9 43.35 -45.30 38.05
C LEU A 9 42.56 -45.47 36.74
N ALA A 10 41.26 -45.68 36.80
CA ALA A 10 40.36 -45.56 35.67
C ALA A 10 40.01 -44.06 35.49
N VAL A 11 40.50 -43.46 34.41
CA VAL A 11 40.13 -42.10 33.98
C VAL A 11 38.80 -42.20 33.24
N PHE A 12 37.70 -41.78 33.92
CA PHE A 12 36.41 -41.56 33.26
C PHE A 12 36.48 -40.23 32.51
N GLY A 13 36.64 -40.29 31.17
CA GLY A 13 36.50 -39.15 30.30
C GLY A 13 35.03 -38.77 30.18
N PHE A 14 34.60 -37.70 30.85
CA PHE A 14 33.32 -37.06 30.62
C PHE A 14 33.44 -36.21 29.32
N THR A 15 32.97 -36.71 28.20
CA THR A 15 32.72 -35.91 27.01
C THR A 15 31.49 -35.04 27.29
N LEU A 16 31.71 -33.78 27.66
CA LEU A 16 30.66 -32.77 27.63
C LEU A 16 30.29 -32.53 26.14
N SER A 17 29.22 -33.15 25.69
CA SER A 17 28.54 -32.74 24.47
C SER A 17 27.89 -31.37 24.73
N PHE A 18 28.55 -30.30 24.28
CA PHE A 18 27.88 -29.00 24.15
C PHE A 18 26.81 -29.17 23.09
N VAL A 19 25.56 -29.39 23.52
CA VAL A 19 24.40 -29.12 22.70
C VAL A 19 24.34 -27.58 22.61
N ALA A 20 24.90 -27.04 21.53
CA ALA A 20 24.67 -25.67 21.15
C ALA A 20 23.15 -25.56 20.93
N SER A 21 22.44 -25.03 21.92
CA SER A 21 21.08 -24.54 21.69
C SER A 21 21.21 -23.51 20.57
N ALA A 22 20.80 -23.90 19.36
CA ALA A 22 20.65 -22.96 18.28
C ALA A 22 19.67 -21.88 18.79
N TYR A 23 20.18 -20.72 19.15
CA TYR A 23 19.34 -19.58 19.45
C TYR A 23 18.48 -19.36 18.20
N SER A 24 17.17 -19.46 18.35
CA SER A 24 16.21 -19.15 17.31
C SER A 24 16.48 -17.75 16.78
N ALA A 25 16.79 -17.64 15.50
CA ALA A 25 17.10 -16.36 14.87
C ALA A 25 15.80 -15.56 14.74
N GLN A 26 15.63 -14.56 15.61
CA GLN A 26 14.44 -13.70 15.63
C GLN A 26 14.72 -12.38 14.91
N LEU A 27 13.83 -11.98 14.00
CA LEU A 27 13.82 -10.66 13.39
C LEU A 27 13.02 -9.69 14.29
N LEU A 28 13.64 -8.63 14.79
CA LEU A 28 12.94 -7.59 15.57
C LEU A 28 12.65 -6.37 14.70
N VAL A 29 11.36 -6.08 14.53
CA VAL A 29 10.82 -4.94 13.80
C VAL A 29 10.17 -3.97 14.79
N LEU A 30 10.54 -2.70 14.75
CA LEU A 30 9.91 -1.65 15.54
C LEU A 30 9.05 -0.76 14.64
N THR A 31 7.82 -0.54 15.04
CA THR A 31 6.84 0.27 14.30
C THR A 31 6.11 1.24 15.23
N ASP A 32 5.37 2.19 14.68
CA ASP A 32 4.58 3.17 15.45
C ASP A 32 3.36 2.55 16.12
N ASP A 33 2.76 1.52 15.49
CA ASP A 33 1.69 0.71 16.06
C ASP A 33 1.76 -0.73 15.52
N VAL A 34 1.00 -1.63 16.11
CA VAL A 34 0.79 -3.00 15.64
C VAL A 34 -0.61 -3.15 15.05
N PRO A 35 -0.91 -4.21 14.27
CA PRO A 35 -2.25 -4.43 13.72
C PRO A 35 -3.35 -4.29 14.77
N ALA A 36 -4.38 -3.50 14.46
CA ALA A 36 -5.58 -3.39 15.28
C ALA A 36 -6.59 -4.52 14.97
N GLY A 37 -6.54 -5.05 13.75
CA GLY A 37 -7.30 -6.17 13.21
C GLY A 37 -6.56 -6.79 12.05
N LEU A 38 -6.86 -8.04 11.74
CA LEU A 38 -6.31 -8.78 10.60
C LEU A 38 -7.37 -9.14 9.56
N ASP A 39 -8.58 -8.67 9.76
CA ASP A 39 -9.68 -8.86 8.83
C ASP A 39 -9.63 -7.81 7.72
N PHE A 40 -9.15 -8.17 6.53
CA PHE A 40 -9.05 -7.24 5.41
C PHE A 40 -10.40 -6.86 4.78
N ASP A 41 -11.48 -7.53 5.18
CA ASP A 41 -12.86 -7.21 4.81
C ASP A 41 -13.61 -6.44 5.91
N GLY A 42 -12.95 -6.15 7.02
CA GLY A 42 -13.53 -5.45 8.16
C GLY A 42 -13.14 -3.96 8.23
N PRO A 43 -13.81 -3.21 9.10
CA PRO A 43 -13.62 -1.75 9.22
C PRO A 43 -12.25 -1.35 9.81
N THR A 44 -11.56 -2.25 10.49
CA THR A 44 -10.23 -2.01 11.09
C THR A 44 -9.07 -2.35 10.17
N SER A 45 -9.34 -2.89 8.99
CA SER A 45 -8.34 -3.37 8.04
C SER A 45 -7.66 -2.27 7.22
N SER A 46 -8.13 -1.04 7.27
CA SER A 46 -7.61 0.07 6.45
C SER A 46 -6.36 0.74 7.03
N THR A 47 -5.59 0.05 7.86
CA THR A 47 -4.32 0.54 8.39
C THR A 47 -3.13 -0.20 7.78
N ILE A 48 -2.02 0.51 7.57
CA ILE A 48 -0.79 -0.09 7.03
C ILE A 48 -0.24 -1.21 7.93
N GLN A 49 -0.47 -1.12 9.24
CA GLN A 49 -0.07 -2.15 10.20
C GLN A 49 -0.89 -3.43 9.99
N SER A 50 -2.20 -3.31 9.74
CA SER A 50 -3.05 -4.46 9.40
C SER A 50 -2.61 -5.09 8.08
N TYR A 51 -2.29 -4.28 7.05
CA TYR A 51 -1.75 -4.79 5.77
C TYR A 51 -0.44 -5.55 5.98
N SER A 52 0.46 -5.02 6.82
CA SER A 52 1.72 -5.69 7.17
C SER A 52 1.50 -7.06 7.82
N GLY A 53 0.49 -7.20 8.68
CA GLY A 53 0.10 -8.51 9.23
C GLY A 53 -0.42 -9.46 8.14
N ILE A 54 -1.38 -9.00 7.35
CA ILE A 54 -2.08 -9.80 6.33
C ILE A 54 -1.11 -10.35 5.27
N VAL A 55 -0.24 -9.53 4.68
CA VAL A 55 0.70 -9.95 3.62
C VAL A 55 1.75 -10.94 4.09
N ASN A 56 1.96 -11.05 5.39
CA ASN A 56 2.93 -11.98 5.97
C ASN A 56 2.30 -13.29 6.47
N LEU A 57 1.01 -13.27 6.81
CA LEU A 57 0.27 -14.46 7.26
C LEU A 57 -0.41 -15.20 6.10
N LEU A 58 -0.77 -14.50 5.04
CA LEU A 58 -1.52 -15.02 3.90
C LEU A 58 -0.70 -14.90 2.61
N ASP A 59 -1.07 -15.68 1.59
CA ASP A 59 -0.50 -15.59 0.24
C ASP A 59 -1.60 -15.38 -0.82
N PRO A 60 -1.32 -14.65 -1.92
CA PRO A 60 -2.20 -14.52 -3.08
C PRO A 60 -2.09 -15.71 -4.04
N LEU A 61 -2.97 -15.75 -5.04
CA LEU A 61 -2.90 -16.74 -6.13
C LEU A 61 -1.69 -16.47 -7.04
N VAL A 62 -1.42 -15.21 -7.35
CA VAL A 62 -0.31 -14.77 -8.21
C VAL A 62 0.37 -13.55 -7.60
N TYR A 63 1.63 -13.30 -7.97
CA TYR A 63 2.36 -12.12 -7.53
C TYR A 63 3.30 -11.62 -8.64
N PHE A 64 3.95 -10.50 -8.44
CA PHE A 64 4.94 -9.98 -9.38
C PHE A 64 6.26 -10.74 -9.27
N GLN A 65 6.96 -10.86 -10.41
CA GLN A 65 8.34 -11.36 -10.42
C GLN A 65 9.31 -10.30 -9.89
N ASN A 66 10.45 -10.77 -9.39
CA ASN A 66 11.56 -9.89 -9.06
C ASN A 66 12.09 -9.19 -10.33
N GLY A 67 12.24 -7.88 -10.22
CA GLY A 67 12.91 -7.02 -11.18
C GLY A 67 14.39 -6.81 -10.84
N PRO A 68 15.01 -5.70 -11.25
CA PRO A 68 16.40 -5.39 -10.91
C PRO A 68 16.54 -4.93 -9.45
N VAL A 69 17.74 -5.05 -8.91
CA VAL A 69 18.16 -4.36 -7.69
C VAL A 69 18.55 -2.94 -8.07
N ASN A 70 18.04 -1.93 -7.39
CA ASN A 70 18.37 -0.54 -7.67
C ASN A 70 19.78 -0.16 -7.13
N GLY A 71 20.24 1.05 -7.46
CA GLY A 71 21.57 1.54 -7.04
C GLY A 71 21.76 1.71 -5.52
N GLU A 72 20.69 1.64 -4.73
CA GLU A 72 20.71 1.71 -3.27
C GLU A 72 20.58 0.32 -2.61
N GLY A 73 20.49 -0.76 -3.39
CA GLY A 73 20.42 -2.13 -2.88
C GLY A 73 19.00 -2.61 -2.56
N VAL A 74 17.96 -1.91 -3.03
CA VAL A 74 16.56 -2.33 -2.90
C VAL A 74 16.19 -3.22 -4.07
N GLN A 75 15.66 -4.42 -3.80
CA GLN A 75 15.05 -5.29 -4.79
C GLN A 75 13.75 -4.65 -5.29
N LEU A 76 13.63 -4.41 -6.58
CA LEU A 76 12.39 -3.96 -7.21
C LEU A 76 11.61 -5.16 -7.76
N LEU A 77 10.33 -4.94 -8.05
CA LEU A 77 9.47 -5.91 -8.72
C LEU A 77 9.31 -5.53 -10.20
N ASP A 78 9.11 -6.53 -11.06
CA ASP A 78 8.74 -6.34 -12.48
C ASP A 78 7.21 -6.38 -12.59
N PHE A 79 6.57 -5.23 -12.61
CA PHE A 79 5.11 -5.10 -12.62
C PHE A 79 4.44 -5.53 -13.93
N GLN A 80 5.22 -5.91 -14.95
CA GLN A 80 4.70 -6.46 -16.20
C GLN A 80 4.78 -7.99 -16.24
N LYS A 81 5.41 -8.61 -15.24
CA LYS A 81 5.59 -10.06 -15.17
C LYS A 81 5.04 -10.63 -13.87
N PHE A 82 4.28 -11.70 -14.02
CA PHE A 82 3.66 -12.39 -12.90
C PHE A 82 4.32 -13.75 -12.67
N GLU A 83 4.36 -14.17 -11.41
CA GLU A 83 4.73 -15.52 -10.98
C GLU A 83 3.58 -16.18 -10.24
N GLY A 84 3.52 -17.50 -10.31
CA GLY A 84 2.55 -18.27 -9.54
C GLY A 84 2.91 -18.31 -8.05
N ARG A 85 1.92 -18.06 -7.21
CA ARG A 85 1.98 -18.25 -5.76
C ARG A 85 1.14 -19.48 -5.40
N LEU A 86 -0.06 -19.31 -4.88
CA LEU A 86 -0.99 -20.43 -4.63
C LEU A 86 -1.56 -21.01 -5.92
N ALA A 87 -1.57 -20.28 -7.04
CA ALA A 87 -1.77 -20.83 -8.37
C ALA A 87 -0.41 -21.12 -9.03
N GLU A 88 -0.25 -22.29 -9.67
CA GLU A 88 0.96 -22.65 -10.42
C GLU A 88 0.98 -22.06 -11.82
N SER A 89 -0.22 -21.95 -12.44
CA SER A 89 -0.39 -21.43 -13.78
C SER A 89 -1.82 -20.94 -14.01
N TRP A 90 -1.99 -20.14 -15.05
CA TRP A 90 -3.30 -19.63 -15.47
C TRP A 90 -3.36 -19.48 -16.97
N SER A 91 -4.59 -19.45 -17.50
CA SER A 91 -4.91 -19.16 -18.90
C SER A 91 -6.17 -18.32 -18.98
N PHE A 92 -6.30 -17.53 -20.04
CA PHE A 92 -7.45 -16.68 -20.29
C PHE A 92 -8.11 -17.04 -21.63
N ASP A 93 -9.38 -17.41 -21.58
CA ASP A 93 -10.21 -17.58 -22.77
C ASP A 93 -10.94 -16.28 -23.08
N LYS A 94 -10.48 -15.59 -24.13
CA LYS A 94 -11.06 -14.32 -24.59
C LYS A 94 -12.50 -14.45 -25.07
N SER A 95 -12.92 -15.62 -25.53
CA SER A 95 -14.28 -15.81 -26.08
C SER A 95 -15.34 -15.90 -24.98
N THR A 96 -14.96 -16.42 -23.82
CA THR A 96 -15.84 -16.57 -22.65
C THR A 96 -15.49 -15.62 -21.49
N LEU A 97 -14.44 -14.82 -21.67
CA LEU A 97 -13.87 -13.92 -20.64
C LEU A 97 -13.50 -14.67 -19.33
N THR A 98 -13.03 -15.91 -19.49
CA THR A 98 -12.81 -16.82 -18.36
C THR A 98 -11.34 -17.08 -18.13
N TRP A 99 -10.86 -16.77 -16.92
CA TRP A 99 -9.58 -17.21 -16.40
C TRP A 99 -9.71 -18.61 -15.81
N THR A 100 -8.78 -19.49 -16.14
CA THR A 100 -8.62 -20.80 -15.50
C THR A 100 -7.32 -20.78 -14.73
N LEU A 101 -7.37 -20.99 -13.42
CA LEU A 101 -6.20 -21.06 -12.55
C LEU A 101 -6.01 -22.51 -12.07
N LYS A 102 -4.79 -23.02 -12.24
CA LYS A 102 -4.36 -24.31 -11.69
C LYS A 102 -3.69 -24.06 -10.35
N LEU A 103 -4.24 -24.63 -9.30
CA LEU A 103 -3.81 -24.41 -7.93
C LEU A 103 -2.66 -25.35 -7.56
N ARG A 104 -1.76 -24.86 -6.71
CA ARG A 104 -0.61 -25.60 -6.21
C ARG A 104 -1.06 -26.72 -5.28
N ARG A 105 -0.48 -27.92 -5.49
CA ARG A 105 -0.74 -29.09 -4.65
C ARG A 105 0.23 -29.16 -3.48
N GLY A 106 -0.20 -29.74 -2.37
CA GLY A 106 0.64 -30.00 -1.20
C GLY A 106 1.00 -28.78 -0.38
N VAL A 107 0.35 -27.63 -0.61
CA VAL A 107 0.48 -26.45 0.24
C VAL A 107 -0.24 -26.69 1.56
N LYS A 108 0.38 -26.29 2.67
CA LYS A 108 -0.17 -26.43 4.03
C LYS A 108 -0.17 -25.10 4.77
N GLY A 109 -1.25 -24.87 5.49
CA GLY A 109 -1.36 -23.82 6.49
C GLY A 109 -0.53 -24.12 7.75
N CYS A 110 -0.59 -23.21 8.69
CA CYS A 110 0.21 -23.24 9.92
C CYS A 110 -0.08 -24.43 10.85
N ASP A 111 -1.30 -24.95 10.80
CA ASP A 111 -1.78 -26.05 11.62
C ASP A 111 -1.98 -27.34 10.80
N GLY A 112 -1.43 -27.33 9.57
CA GLY A 112 -1.39 -28.51 8.69
C GLY A 112 -2.55 -28.65 7.73
N GLN A 113 -3.52 -27.71 7.71
CA GLN A 113 -4.64 -27.67 6.77
C GLN A 113 -4.13 -27.63 5.33
N ALA A 114 -4.76 -28.39 4.46
CA ALA A 114 -4.36 -28.51 3.06
C ALA A 114 -5.10 -27.47 2.20
N PHE A 115 -4.34 -26.65 1.50
CA PHE A 115 -4.87 -25.70 0.53
C PHE A 115 -5.53 -26.41 -0.66
N ASN A 116 -6.70 -25.93 -1.03
CA ASN A 116 -7.44 -26.40 -2.21
C ASN A 116 -8.40 -25.32 -2.77
N ALA A 117 -9.20 -25.69 -3.76
CA ALA A 117 -10.13 -24.78 -4.42
C ALA A 117 -11.26 -24.24 -3.50
N ASP A 118 -11.60 -24.95 -2.44
CA ASP A 118 -12.65 -24.51 -1.52
C ASP A 118 -12.21 -23.26 -0.73
N ASP A 119 -10.91 -23.12 -0.44
CA ASP A 119 -10.36 -21.92 0.20
C ASP A 119 -10.51 -20.70 -0.69
N VAL A 120 -10.26 -20.86 -1.99
CA VAL A 120 -10.43 -19.78 -2.97
C VAL A 120 -11.90 -19.38 -3.07
N ILE A 121 -12.81 -20.37 -3.19
CA ILE A 121 -14.25 -20.12 -3.25
C ILE A 121 -14.74 -19.43 -1.98
N TYR A 122 -14.30 -19.89 -0.80
CA TYR A 122 -14.64 -19.29 0.48
C TYR A 122 -14.20 -17.82 0.56
N THR A 123 -12.93 -17.55 0.24
CA THR A 123 -12.36 -16.20 0.30
C THR A 123 -13.11 -15.23 -0.60
N TYR A 124 -13.42 -15.61 -1.84
CA TYR A 124 -14.17 -14.76 -2.77
C TYR A 124 -15.65 -14.60 -2.36
N ALA A 125 -16.28 -15.66 -1.82
CA ALA A 125 -17.63 -15.56 -1.29
C ALA A 125 -17.70 -14.60 -0.10
N ARG A 126 -16.71 -14.70 0.81
CA ARG A 126 -16.58 -13.80 1.94
C ARG A 126 -16.39 -12.35 1.50
N ALA A 127 -15.54 -12.10 0.52
CA ALA A 127 -15.31 -10.75 -0.02
C ALA A 127 -16.58 -10.09 -0.56
N LYS A 128 -17.57 -10.85 -1.03
CA LYS A 128 -18.89 -10.34 -1.43
C LYS A 128 -19.74 -9.84 -0.26
N THR A 129 -19.47 -10.30 0.95
CA THR A 129 -20.25 -9.92 2.15
C THR A 129 -19.78 -8.61 2.76
N VAL A 130 -18.73 -8.04 2.20
CA VAL A 130 -18.05 -6.87 2.74
C VAL A 130 -19.04 -5.73 2.98
N SER A 131 -19.05 -5.27 4.22
CA SER A 131 -19.81 -4.13 4.66
C SER A 131 -18.97 -3.28 5.61
N GLY A 132 -19.20 -1.99 5.65
CA GLY A 132 -18.50 -1.09 6.57
C GLY A 132 -17.91 0.14 5.88
N ALA A 133 -17.21 0.98 6.63
CA ALA A 133 -16.79 2.29 6.17
C ALA A 133 -15.62 2.25 5.14
N ALA A 134 -14.78 1.21 5.17
CA ALA A 134 -13.63 1.10 4.26
C ALA A 134 -13.19 -0.37 4.09
N PRO A 135 -14.06 -1.27 3.63
CA PRO A 135 -13.69 -2.66 3.42
C PRO A 135 -12.77 -2.78 2.21
N ILE A 136 -11.66 -3.49 2.34
CA ILE A 136 -10.65 -3.59 1.28
C ILE A 136 -11.06 -4.58 0.19
N GLY A 137 -11.86 -5.58 0.53
CA GLY A 137 -12.43 -6.52 -0.44
C GLY A 137 -13.17 -5.87 -1.62
N TRP A 138 -13.64 -4.61 -1.47
CA TRP A 138 -14.23 -3.87 -2.58
C TRP A 138 -13.25 -3.59 -3.73
N PHE A 139 -11.93 -3.63 -3.51
CA PHE A 139 -10.95 -3.53 -4.60
C PHE A 139 -11.11 -4.67 -5.62
N LEU A 140 -11.38 -5.88 -5.15
CA LEU A 140 -11.74 -6.99 -6.03
C LEU A 140 -13.00 -6.69 -6.83
N ALA A 141 -14.00 -6.11 -6.18
CA ALA A 141 -15.28 -5.80 -6.77
C ALA A 141 -15.20 -4.73 -7.85
N SER A 142 -14.59 -3.60 -7.52
CA SER A 142 -14.65 -2.39 -8.35
C SER A 142 -13.70 -2.44 -9.56
N VAL A 143 -12.65 -3.27 -9.50
CA VAL A 143 -11.55 -3.25 -10.48
C VAL A 143 -11.49 -4.51 -11.34
N SER A 144 -12.05 -5.62 -10.89
CA SER A 144 -11.89 -6.92 -11.56
C SER A 144 -12.93 -7.24 -12.62
N SER A 145 -13.95 -6.41 -12.80
CA SER A 145 -15.12 -6.69 -13.68
C SER A 145 -15.81 -8.02 -13.36
N LEU A 146 -15.88 -8.36 -12.08
CA LEU A 146 -16.64 -9.52 -11.62
C LEU A 146 -18.09 -9.12 -11.33
N ASP A 147 -19.04 -9.82 -11.94
CA ASP A 147 -20.47 -9.58 -11.69
C ASP A 147 -20.81 -9.80 -10.21
N GLY A 148 -21.73 -8.97 -9.69
CA GLY A 148 -22.24 -9.09 -8.34
C GLY A 148 -21.28 -8.64 -7.23
N PHE A 149 -20.04 -8.24 -7.53
CA PHE A 149 -19.13 -7.65 -6.53
C PHE A 149 -19.39 -6.15 -6.33
N THR A 150 -19.69 -5.41 -7.39
CA THR A 150 -19.85 -3.95 -7.33
C THR A 150 -20.93 -3.46 -6.35
N PRO A 151 -22.12 -4.07 -6.23
CA PRO A 151 -23.14 -3.63 -5.28
C PRO A 151 -22.80 -3.88 -3.82
N ALA A 152 -21.97 -4.88 -3.51
CA ALA A 152 -21.61 -5.22 -2.13
C ALA A 152 -20.79 -4.11 -1.44
N VAL A 153 -20.04 -3.32 -2.19
CA VAL A 153 -19.20 -2.23 -1.69
C VAL A 153 -20.00 -1.18 -0.91
N PHE A 154 -21.24 -0.96 -1.29
CA PHE A 154 -22.09 0.08 -0.71
C PHE A 154 -23.34 -0.46 0.00
N GLY A 155 -23.33 -1.73 0.37
CA GLY A 155 -24.35 -2.30 1.26
C GLY A 155 -25.59 -2.88 0.58
N GLY A 156 -25.46 -3.65 -0.49
CA GLY A 156 -26.65 -4.16 -1.18
C GLY A 156 -26.52 -5.45 -1.99
N GLY A 157 -25.45 -6.23 -1.86
CA GLY A 157 -25.30 -7.47 -2.64
C GLY A 157 -25.82 -8.72 -1.92
N ASP A 158 -26.38 -9.70 -2.65
CA ASP A 158 -26.56 -11.04 -2.14
C ASP A 158 -25.19 -11.71 -1.96
N ALA A 159 -24.68 -11.57 -0.78
CA ALA A 159 -23.37 -11.99 -0.36
C ALA A 159 -23.13 -13.50 -0.40
N GLN A 160 -24.15 -14.30 -0.67
CA GLN A 160 -24.08 -15.74 -0.46
C GLN A 160 -23.82 -16.54 -1.74
N LYS A 161 -23.79 -15.89 -2.90
CA LYS A 161 -23.60 -16.58 -4.19
C LYS A 161 -22.50 -15.90 -4.99
N LEU A 162 -21.44 -16.63 -5.28
CA LEU A 162 -20.46 -16.22 -6.30
C LEU A 162 -21.06 -16.27 -7.72
N GLY A 163 -22.22 -16.92 -7.86
CA GLY A 163 -22.88 -17.10 -9.14
C GLY A 163 -22.02 -17.91 -10.10
N ASP A 164 -21.91 -17.42 -11.34
CA ASP A 164 -21.09 -18.01 -12.38
C ASP A 164 -19.68 -17.42 -12.49
N GLU A 165 -19.34 -16.42 -11.67
CA GLU A 165 -18.09 -15.68 -11.78
C GLU A 165 -16.88 -16.49 -11.29
N VAL A 166 -17.02 -17.16 -10.13
CA VAL A 166 -15.94 -17.97 -9.55
C VAL A 166 -16.46 -19.37 -9.28
N LYS A 167 -15.88 -20.38 -9.95
CA LYS A 167 -16.31 -21.78 -9.86
C LYS A 167 -15.16 -22.70 -9.51
N LYS A 168 -15.41 -23.61 -8.61
CA LYS A 168 -14.61 -24.81 -8.42
C LYS A 168 -14.90 -25.79 -9.57
N ILE A 169 -13.87 -26.19 -10.30
CA ILE A 169 -13.94 -27.23 -11.34
C ILE A 169 -13.53 -28.59 -10.76
N ASP A 170 -12.45 -28.61 -10.02
CA ASP A 170 -11.96 -29.71 -9.20
C ASP A 170 -11.19 -29.15 -8.00
N ASP A 171 -10.63 -30.00 -7.12
CA ASP A 171 -9.96 -29.56 -5.90
C ASP A 171 -8.74 -28.64 -6.16
N TYR A 172 -8.20 -28.61 -7.38
CA TYR A 172 -7.04 -27.82 -7.75
C TYR A 172 -7.22 -27.02 -9.02
N THR A 173 -8.48 -26.76 -9.40
CA THR A 173 -8.79 -25.91 -10.54
C THR A 173 -9.98 -25.02 -10.24
N VAL A 174 -9.77 -23.72 -10.37
CA VAL A 174 -10.85 -22.72 -10.29
C VAL A 174 -10.93 -21.94 -11.60
N THR A 175 -12.14 -21.49 -11.93
CA THR A 175 -12.35 -20.54 -13.01
C THR A 175 -12.91 -19.24 -12.46
N ILE A 176 -12.46 -18.12 -13.04
CA ILE A 176 -12.95 -16.78 -12.72
C ILE A 176 -13.39 -16.13 -14.03
N ARG A 177 -14.68 -15.82 -14.16
CA ARG A 177 -15.26 -15.21 -15.34
C ARG A 177 -15.51 -13.72 -15.11
N GLN A 178 -15.04 -12.90 -16.02
CA GLN A 178 -15.28 -11.46 -16.04
C GLN A 178 -16.55 -11.12 -16.81
N SER A 179 -17.26 -10.07 -16.42
CA SER A 179 -18.43 -9.55 -17.12
C SER A 179 -18.06 -8.73 -18.36
N ALA A 180 -16.85 -8.16 -18.37
CA ALA A 180 -16.27 -7.42 -19.48
C ALA A 180 -14.75 -7.63 -19.53
N PRO A 181 -14.10 -7.46 -20.70
CA PRO A 181 -12.65 -7.46 -20.77
C PRO A 181 -12.06 -6.41 -19.83
N ASN A 182 -11.06 -6.81 -19.05
CA ASN A 182 -10.43 -5.91 -18.10
C ASN A 182 -8.94 -6.27 -17.92
N GLN A 183 -8.05 -5.39 -18.36
CA GLN A 183 -6.60 -5.58 -18.28
C GLN A 183 -6.05 -5.47 -16.85
N LEU A 184 -6.84 -4.96 -15.90
CA LEU A 184 -6.43 -4.81 -14.51
C LEU A 184 -6.63 -6.08 -13.67
N PHE A 185 -7.18 -7.16 -14.23
CA PHE A 185 -7.52 -8.36 -13.47
C PHE A 185 -6.32 -9.01 -12.78
N LEU A 186 -5.23 -9.31 -13.51
CA LEU A 186 -4.04 -9.91 -12.91
C LEU A 186 -3.34 -8.98 -11.89
N PRO A 187 -3.14 -7.69 -12.19
CA PRO A 187 -2.66 -6.74 -11.17
C PRO A 187 -3.49 -6.74 -9.88
N VAL A 188 -4.80 -6.86 -9.98
CA VAL A 188 -5.67 -6.91 -8.78
C VAL A 188 -5.46 -8.16 -7.95
N LEU A 189 -5.15 -9.29 -8.57
CA LEU A 189 -4.87 -10.54 -7.83
C LEU A 189 -3.56 -10.49 -7.02
N THR A 190 -2.72 -9.48 -7.20
CA THR A 190 -1.48 -9.32 -6.43
C THR A 190 -1.66 -8.51 -5.14
N ILE A 191 -2.80 -7.83 -4.97
CA ILE A 191 -3.05 -7.01 -3.78
C ILE A 191 -3.47 -7.88 -2.60
N PHE A 192 -3.17 -7.43 -1.39
CA PHE A 192 -3.45 -8.19 -0.16
C PHE A 192 -4.94 -8.54 0.04
N ALA A 193 -5.86 -7.79 -0.56
CA ALA A 193 -7.30 -8.12 -0.57
C ALA A 193 -7.64 -9.41 -1.35
N SER A 194 -6.69 -9.91 -2.14
CA SER A 194 -6.81 -11.16 -2.90
C SER A 194 -6.09 -12.34 -2.24
N ASN A 195 -5.53 -12.15 -1.05
CA ASN A 195 -4.87 -13.21 -0.30
C ASN A 195 -5.90 -14.24 0.20
N ILE A 196 -5.51 -15.51 0.19
CA ILE A 196 -6.44 -16.62 0.44
C ILE A 196 -6.44 -17.00 1.92
N LEU A 197 -7.63 -17.05 2.50
CA LEU A 197 -7.90 -17.54 3.85
C LEU A 197 -8.05 -19.07 3.85
N ASP A 198 -7.70 -19.71 4.95
CA ASP A 198 -7.99 -21.11 5.22
C ASP A 198 -9.46 -21.27 5.65
N LYS A 199 -10.24 -21.86 4.76
CA LYS A 199 -11.68 -22.05 4.94
C LYS A 199 -12.00 -22.90 6.18
N GLU A 200 -11.28 -24.01 6.39
CA GLU A 200 -11.57 -24.97 7.48
C GLU A 200 -11.46 -24.26 8.82
N THR A 201 -10.34 -23.62 9.09
CA THR A 201 -10.15 -22.84 10.34
C THR A 201 -11.17 -21.71 10.48
N MET A 202 -11.50 -21.01 9.38
CA MET A 202 -12.47 -19.92 9.45
C MET A 202 -13.88 -20.43 9.75
N GLU A 203 -14.32 -21.54 9.17
CA GLU A 203 -15.64 -22.14 9.42
C GLU A 203 -15.74 -22.69 10.85
N ASP A 204 -14.67 -23.21 11.43
CA ASP A 204 -14.64 -23.68 12.82
C ASP A 204 -14.89 -22.54 13.85
N HIS A 205 -14.60 -21.29 13.46
CA HIS A 205 -14.84 -20.11 14.29
C HIS A 205 -16.11 -19.33 13.89
N ALA A 206 -16.85 -19.82 12.92
CA ALA A 206 -18.09 -19.19 12.48
C ALA A 206 -19.20 -19.35 13.51
N THR A 207 -20.03 -18.30 13.68
CA THR A 207 -21.21 -18.30 14.53
C THR A 207 -22.47 -17.96 13.74
N ALA A 208 -23.64 -18.12 14.37
CA ALA A 208 -24.90 -17.76 13.72
C ALA A 208 -24.97 -16.27 13.33
N ASP A 209 -24.33 -15.41 14.13
CA ASP A 209 -24.31 -13.95 13.92
C ASP A 209 -23.06 -13.48 13.14
N ASP A 210 -22.05 -14.34 13.00
CA ASP A 210 -20.79 -14.05 12.30
C ASP A 210 -20.37 -15.25 11.44
N LYS A 211 -21.08 -15.48 10.35
CA LYS A 211 -20.88 -16.63 9.44
C LYS A 211 -19.51 -16.64 8.76
N TRP A 212 -18.84 -15.52 8.71
CA TRP A 212 -17.57 -15.34 8.01
C TRP A 212 -16.40 -15.11 8.93
N SER A 213 -16.61 -15.29 10.25
CA SER A 213 -15.59 -15.21 11.30
C SER A 213 -14.80 -13.90 11.29
N HIS A 214 -15.49 -12.78 11.02
CA HIS A 214 -14.89 -11.44 11.08
C HIS A 214 -14.35 -11.13 12.47
N THR A 215 -15.07 -11.55 13.51
CA THR A 215 -14.68 -11.37 14.91
C THR A 215 -13.37 -12.09 15.21
N TYR A 216 -13.23 -13.33 14.73
CA TYR A 216 -12.00 -14.12 14.87
C TYR A 216 -10.82 -13.45 14.16
N ASN A 217 -10.98 -13.05 12.90
CA ASN A 217 -9.93 -12.33 12.16
C ASN A 217 -9.56 -10.99 12.80
N ASN A 218 -10.51 -10.29 13.38
CA ASN A 218 -10.23 -9.01 14.01
C ASN A 218 -9.54 -9.14 15.37
N ASN A 219 -9.67 -10.27 16.05
CA ASN A 219 -9.26 -10.35 17.45
C ASN A 219 -8.25 -11.46 17.76
N GLU A 220 -8.14 -12.49 16.93
CA GLU A 220 -7.37 -13.68 17.25
C GLU A 220 -6.34 -14.04 16.18
N ASN A 221 -6.75 -14.28 14.92
CA ASN A 221 -5.84 -14.72 13.86
C ASN A 221 -6.40 -14.46 12.46
N ALA A 222 -5.50 -14.44 11.45
CA ALA A 222 -5.84 -14.57 10.04
C ALA A 222 -5.20 -15.85 9.50
N PRO A 223 -5.90 -17.00 9.55
CA PRO A 223 -5.36 -18.28 9.11
C PRO A 223 -5.28 -18.33 7.58
N GLY A 224 -4.17 -18.87 7.08
CA GLY A 224 -3.95 -19.03 5.64
C GLY A 224 -2.64 -19.73 5.32
N PHE A 225 -2.12 -19.49 4.13
CA PHE A 225 -1.06 -20.29 3.53
C PHE A 225 0.25 -19.51 3.33
N GLY A 226 0.45 -18.47 4.12
CA GLY A 226 1.63 -17.63 4.06
C GLY A 226 2.85 -18.18 4.79
N PRO A 227 3.98 -17.44 4.73
CA PRO A 227 5.27 -17.89 5.29
C PRO A 227 5.33 -17.83 6.82
N TRP A 228 4.40 -17.18 7.48
CA TRP A 228 4.43 -16.96 8.93
C TRP A 228 3.15 -17.39 9.61
N CYS A 229 3.29 -17.88 10.83
CA CYS A 229 2.21 -18.32 11.70
C CYS A 229 2.13 -17.41 12.92
N LEU A 230 0.96 -16.84 13.20
CA LEU A 230 0.74 -16.02 14.38
C LEU A 230 0.87 -16.87 15.64
N THR A 231 1.61 -16.39 16.65
CA THR A 231 1.82 -17.09 17.91
C THR A 231 1.40 -16.28 19.14
N ASP A 232 1.47 -14.96 19.05
CA ASP A 232 1.03 -14.05 20.11
C ASP A 232 0.66 -12.69 19.49
N TRP A 233 -0.43 -12.10 19.95
CA TRP A 233 -0.87 -10.81 19.47
C TRP A 233 -1.52 -10.00 20.59
N ARG A 234 -0.72 -9.09 21.15
CA ARG A 234 -1.16 -8.12 22.15
C ARG A 234 -1.40 -6.80 21.46
N LYS A 235 -2.67 -6.52 21.17
CA LYS A 235 -3.09 -5.30 20.46
C LYS A 235 -2.54 -4.05 21.14
N GLY A 236 -1.97 -3.16 20.33
CA GLY A 236 -1.36 -1.94 20.83
C GLY A 236 0.01 -2.10 21.51
N GLU A 237 0.59 -3.32 21.55
CA GLU A 237 1.88 -3.60 22.15
C GLU A 237 2.83 -4.35 21.23
N GLU A 238 2.52 -5.60 20.89
CA GLU A 238 3.43 -6.50 20.20
C GLU A 238 2.67 -7.60 19.47
N MET A 239 3.19 -7.99 18.30
CA MET A 239 2.75 -9.18 17.57
C MET A 239 3.95 -10.08 17.34
N ARG A 240 3.77 -11.40 17.48
CA ARG A 240 4.81 -12.41 17.28
C ARG A 240 4.34 -13.46 16.30
N VAL A 241 5.24 -13.83 15.40
CA VAL A 241 5.02 -14.91 14.46
C VAL A 241 6.20 -15.88 14.47
N ARG A 242 5.93 -17.15 14.16
CA ARG A 242 6.94 -18.17 13.86
C ARG A 242 6.95 -18.46 12.35
N ALA A 243 8.05 -18.92 11.82
CA ALA A 243 8.11 -19.40 10.44
C ALA A 243 7.15 -20.60 10.26
N ASN A 244 6.44 -20.63 9.14
CA ASN A 244 5.69 -21.81 8.71
C ASN A 244 6.69 -22.88 8.22
N PRO A 245 6.82 -24.02 8.89
CA PRO A 245 7.82 -25.03 8.53
C PRO A 245 7.52 -25.72 7.19
N ASP A 246 6.25 -25.75 6.80
CA ASP A 246 5.75 -26.38 5.58
C ASP A 246 5.49 -25.37 4.45
N TYR A 247 6.01 -24.14 4.57
CA TYR A 247 5.78 -23.13 3.54
C TYR A 247 6.33 -23.58 2.18
N TYR A 248 5.49 -23.61 1.18
CA TYR A 248 5.76 -24.23 -0.13
C TYR A 248 6.90 -23.56 -0.92
N ARG A 249 7.27 -22.32 -0.60
CA ARG A 249 8.42 -21.61 -1.20
C ARG A 249 9.73 -21.84 -0.44
N GLY A 250 9.71 -22.65 0.58
CA GLY A 250 10.85 -22.94 1.45
C GLY A 250 10.80 -22.22 2.80
N LYS A 251 11.61 -22.67 3.74
CA LYS A 251 11.69 -22.11 5.08
C LYS A 251 12.20 -20.67 5.05
N ALA A 252 11.57 -19.77 5.82
CA ALA A 252 12.07 -18.42 6.05
C ALA A 252 13.48 -18.45 6.69
N ALA A 253 14.28 -17.42 6.42
CA ALA A 253 15.64 -17.32 6.94
C ALA A 253 15.71 -17.05 8.45
N PHE A 254 14.65 -16.50 9.01
CA PHE A 254 14.46 -16.32 10.45
C PHE A 254 13.45 -17.35 10.97
N ASP A 255 13.59 -17.77 12.23
CA ASP A 255 12.65 -18.70 12.86
C ASP A 255 11.39 -18.02 13.36
N GLY A 256 11.41 -16.69 13.52
CA GLY A 256 10.27 -15.88 13.91
C GLY A 256 10.53 -14.39 13.76
N VAL A 257 9.45 -13.61 13.87
CA VAL A 257 9.48 -12.15 13.83
C VAL A 257 8.74 -11.61 15.04
N ILE A 258 9.31 -10.59 15.64
CA ILE A 258 8.70 -9.80 16.71
C ILE A 258 8.44 -8.40 16.17
N ILE A 259 7.20 -8.01 16.11
CA ILE A 259 6.77 -6.66 15.71
C ILE A 259 6.36 -5.93 16.97
N ARG A 260 7.07 -4.88 17.33
CA ARG A 260 6.86 -4.16 18.60
C ARG A 260 6.53 -2.70 18.37
N LYS A 261 5.49 -2.25 19.07
CA LYS A 261 5.11 -0.83 19.09
C LYS A 261 6.13 0.00 19.86
N VAL A 262 6.65 1.02 19.22
CA VAL A 262 7.43 2.11 19.81
C VAL A 262 6.93 3.41 19.16
N PRO A 263 5.98 4.13 19.76
CA PRO A 263 5.23 5.20 19.08
C PRO A 263 6.11 6.32 18.54
N GLN A 264 7.13 6.73 19.30
CA GLN A 264 8.01 7.85 18.92
C GLN A 264 9.07 7.38 17.91
N SER A 265 9.08 7.96 16.71
CA SER A 265 10.03 7.63 15.64
C SER A 265 11.49 7.85 16.05
N SER A 266 11.77 8.93 16.81
CA SER A 266 13.09 9.21 17.36
C SER A 266 13.61 8.11 18.28
N ASN A 267 12.74 7.49 19.10
CA ASN A 267 13.11 6.37 19.95
C ASN A 267 13.42 5.13 19.10
N ARG A 268 12.64 4.84 18.05
CA ARG A 268 12.93 3.76 17.10
C ARG A 268 14.30 3.92 16.47
N ALA A 269 14.62 5.14 16.01
CA ALA A 269 15.93 5.45 15.42
C ALA A 269 17.09 5.23 16.41
N VAL A 270 16.93 5.62 17.69
CA VAL A 270 17.93 5.38 18.74
C VAL A 270 18.13 3.90 19.01
N ILE A 271 17.06 3.13 19.13
CA ILE A 271 17.11 1.67 19.38
C ILE A 271 17.80 0.94 18.22
N LEU A 272 17.52 1.32 16.95
CA LEU A 272 18.22 0.75 15.80
C LEU A 272 19.72 1.06 15.84
N ARG A 273 20.07 2.34 16.09
CA ARG A 273 21.48 2.77 16.20
C ARG A 273 22.25 2.05 17.32
N SER A 274 21.57 1.71 18.42
CA SER A 274 22.18 0.94 19.50
C SER A 274 22.37 -0.57 19.17
N GLY A 275 21.91 -1.02 18.01
CA GLY A 275 21.98 -2.42 17.56
C GLY A 275 20.97 -3.35 18.25
N GLN A 276 19.94 -2.79 18.90
CA GLN A 276 18.91 -3.55 19.63
C GLN A 276 17.67 -3.87 18.77
N ALA A 277 17.62 -3.43 17.53
CA ALA A 277 16.57 -3.76 16.56
C ALA A 277 17.21 -4.10 15.22
N HIS A 278 16.44 -4.81 14.37
CA HIS A 278 16.88 -5.16 13.02
C HIS A 278 16.27 -4.24 11.96
N ILE A 279 15.02 -3.87 12.12
CA ILE A 279 14.29 -3.00 11.19
C ILE A 279 13.53 -1.96 12.02
N VAL A 280 13.50 -0.72 11.54
CA VAL A 280 12.59 0.30 12.07
C VAL A 280 11.82 0.94 10.93
N GLU A 281 10.51 1.04 11.13
CA GLU A 281 9.58 1.56 10.14
C GLU A 281 9.19 3.00 10.45
N ARG A 282 8.67 3.71 9.44
CA ARG A 282 7.92 4.97 9.55
C ARG A 282 8.69 6.07 10.31
N LEU A 283 9.97 6.22 9.98
CA LEU A 283 10.78 7.34 10.45
C LEU A 283 10.46 8.61 9.65
N THR A 284 10.74 9.77 10.23
CA THR A 284 10.68 11.02 9.47
C THR A 284 11.86 11.14 8.50
N PRO A 285 11.74 11.94 7.42
CA PRO A 285 12.86 12.19 6.51
C PRO A 285 14.14 12.66 7.22
N LYS A 286 14.00 13.47 8.27
CA LYS A 286 15.10 13.94 9.12
C LYS A 286 15.82 12.78 9.84
N GLU A 287 15.07 11.82 10.35
CA GLU A 287 15.64 10.67 11.07
C GLU A 287 16.35 9.72 10.11
N TYR A 288 15.78 9.44 8.93
CA TYR A 288 16.48 8.70 7.87
C TYR A 288 17.80 9.38 7.49
N ASP A 289 17.81 10.71 7.30
CA ASP A 289 19.05 11.44 7.00
C ASP A 289 20.08 11.33 8.12
N SER A 290 19.64 11.41 9.36
CA SER A 290 20.50 11.23 10.54
C SER A 290 21.12 9.83 10.62
N LEU A 291 20.35 8.78 10.29
CA LEU A 291 20.80 7.39 10.36
C LEU A 291 21.81 7.02 9.27
N LYS A 292 21.86 7.72 8.14
CA LYS A 292 22.89 7.53 7.10
C LYS A 292 24.33 7.68 7.60
N ARG A 293 24.50 8.33 8.76
CA ARG A 293 25.80 8.57 9.39
C ARG A 293 26.19 7.52 10.45
N ALA A 294 25.35 6.52 10.65
CA ALA A 294 25.61 5.44 11.63
C ALA A 294 26.25 4.23 10.94
N ASP A 295 27.38 3.74 11.46
CA ASP A 295 28.17 2.68 10.82
C ASP A 295 27.47 1.32 10.78
N ASN A 296 26.56 1.06 11.74
CA ASN A 296 25.85 -0.22 11.90
C ASN A 296 24.42 -0.20 11.34
N VAL A 297 24.07 0.86 10.58
CA VAL A 297 22.73 1.03 9.99
C VAL A 297 22.87 1.26 8.49
N LYS A 298 22.01 0.60 7.72
CA LYS A 298 21.81 0.89 6.29
C LYS A 298 20.50 1.64 6.13
N VAL A 299 20.54 2.76 5.42
CA VAL A 299 19.35 3.47 4.95
C VAL A 299 19.27 3.29 3.46
N LEU A 300 18.28 2.55 3.01
CA LEU A 300 18.03 2.20 1.61
C LEU A 300 16.74 2.87 1.17
N GLY A 301 16.61 3.17 -0.12
CA GLY A 301 15.40 3.82 -0.60
C GLY A 301 15.14 3.59 -2.08
N THR A 302 13.90 3.79 -2.48
CA THR A 302 13.48 3.82 -3.87
C THR A 302 12.34 4.81 -4.09
N PHE A 303 12.26 5.37 -5.29
CA PHE A 303 11.03 6.02 -5.73
C PHE A 303 10.05 4.93 -6.17
N GLY A 304 8.93 4.86 -5.50
CA GLY A 304 7.88 3.89 -5.76
C GLY A 304 6.56 4.59 -6.09
N ASN A 305 5.63 4.55 -5.15
CA ASN A 305 4.31 5.17 -5.28
C ASN A 305 4.05 6.26 -4.23
N GLU A 306 5.07 6.69 -3.49
CA GLU A 306 4.93 7.75 -2.51
C GLU A 306 4.95 9.13 -3.18
N ASN A 307 3.92 9.92 -2.92
CA ASN A 307 3.73 11.24 -3.51
C ASN A 307 3.09 12.22 -2.52
N LEU A 308 3.14 13.50 -2.85
CA LEU A 308 2.43 14.56 -2.14
C LEU A 308 1.84 15.53 -3.16
N PHE A 309 0.60 15.91 -2.98
CA PHE A 309 -0.11 16.85 -3.86
C PHE A 309 -1.11 17.72 -3.10
N LEU A 310 -1.54 18.81 -3.74
CA LEU A 310 -2.72 19.53 -3.30
C LEU A 310 -3.95 18.99 -4.01
N HIS A 311 -4.92 18.65 -3.21
CA HIS A 311 -6.28 18.37 -3.60
C HIS A 311 -7.03 19.70 -3.69
N LEU A 312 -7.62 20.02 -4.83
CA LEU A 312 -8.49 21.17 -5.05
C LEU A 312 -9.88 20.69 -5.44
N ASN A 313 -10.90 21.04 -4.67
CA ASN A 313 -12.26 20.60 -4.93
C ASN A 313 -12.92 21.44 -6.02
N PHE A 314 -13.21 20.83 -7.17
CA PHE A 314 -13.78 21.50 -8.36
C PHE A 314 -15.19 22.07 -8.14
N LYS A 315 -15.90 21.64 -7.10
CA LYS A 315 -17.22 22.19 -6.72
C LYS A 315 -17.11 23.41 -5.82
N VAL A 316 -15.91 23.76 -5.37
CA VAL A 316 -15.67 24.84 -4.40
C VAL A 316 -15.00 26.03 -5.10
N LYS A 317 -15.62 27.21 -4.99
CA LYS A 317 -15.00 28.45 -5.51
C LYS A 317 -13.83 28.88 -4.62
N PRO A 318 -12.76 29.43 -5.23
CA PRO A 318 -12.59 29.73 -6.64
C PRO A 318 -11.89 28.60 -7.45
N PHE A 319 -11.86 27.35 -6.95
CA PHE A 319 -11.15 26.23 -7.57
C PHE A 319 -11.88 25.66 -8.80
N ASP A 320 -13.09 26.07 -9.09
CA ASP A 320 -13.81 25.80 -10.34
C ASP A 320 -13.14 26.48 -11.54
N ASP A 321 -12.36 27.56 -11.35
CA ASP A 321 -11.61 28.24 -12.39
C ASP A 321 -10.21 27.62 -12.57
N VAL A 322 -9.92 27.09 -13.76
CA VAL A 322 -8.62 26.49 -14.10
C VAL A 322 -7.46 27.48 -13.98
N ARG A 323 -7.70 28.79 -14.20
CA ARG A 323 -6.66 29.83 -14.07
C ARG A 323 -6.21 29.96 -12.62
N VAL A 324 -7.14 29.86 -11.66
CA VAL A 324 -6.81 29.84 -10.23
C VAL A 324 -6.03 28.57 -9.86
N ARG A 325 -6.45 27.39 -10.35
CA ARG A 325 -5.70 26.14 -10.10
C ARG A 325 -4.29 26.18 -10.68
N ARG A 326 -4.11 26.72 -11.89
CA ARG A 326 -2.79 26.94 -12.53
C ARG A 326 -1.94 27.95 -11.74
N ALA A 327 -2.56 29.02 -11.23
CA ALA A 327 -1.87 29.99 -10.40
C ALA A 327 -1.31 29.33 -9.12
N ILE A 328 -2.12 28.49 -8.46
CA ILE A 328 -1.71 27.71 -7.29
C ILE A 328 -0.52 26.82 -7.64
N ALA A 329 -0.57 26.07 -8.77
CA ALA A 329 0.53 25.22 -9.19
C ALA A 329 1.83 26.00 -9.44
N HIS A 330 1.76 27.20 -10.03
CA HIS A 330 2.94 28.06 -10.21
C HIS A 330 3.40 28.80 -8.95
N ALA A 331 2.61 28.81 -7.89
CA ALA A 331 2.99 29.39 -6.59
C ALA A 331 3.76 28.39 -5.69
N ILE A 332 3.88 27.11 -6.06
CA ILE A 332 4.56 26.11 -5.23
C ILE A 332 6.08 26.21 -5.40
N PRO A 333 6.83 26.46 -4.32
CA PRO A 333 8.30 26.50 -4.34
C PRO A 333 8.88 25.08 -4.17
N TYR A 334 8.82 24.26 -5.25
CA TYR A 334 9.14 22.83 -5.26
C TYR A 334 10.47 22.49 -4.58
N ASP A 335 11.56 23.19 -4.92
CA ASP A 335 12.88 22.95 -4.33
C ASP A 335 12.89 23.19 -2.81
N ARG A 336 12.19 24.23 -2.34
CA ARG A 336 12.08 24.50 -0.90
C ARG A 336 11.30 23.42 -0.18
N VAL A 337 10.23 22.91 -0.79
CA VAL A 337 9.47 21.77 -0.25
C VAL A 337 10.37 20.54 -0.15
N ILE A 338 11.11 20.20 -1.21
CA ILE A 338 12.05 19.08 -1.24
C ILE A 338 13.09 19.18 -0.13
N GLN A 339 13.71 20.36 0.03
CA GLN A 339 14.77 20.55 1.03
C GLN A 339 14.22 20.61 2.46
N THR A 340 13.13 21.33 2.70
CA THR A 340 12.60 21.57 4.04
C THR A 340 11.79 20.40 4.57
N GLY A 341 10.91 19.81 3.74
CA GLY A 341 10.03 18.71 4.14
C GLY A 341 10.70 17.35 4.06
N TYR A 342 11.54 17.15 3.04
CA TYR A 342 12.05 15.82 2.69
C TYR A 342 13.57 15.67 2.78
N PHE A 343 14.31 16.69 3.18
CA PHE A 343 15.78 16.64 3.35
C PHE A 343 16.49 16.13 2.08
N GLY A 344 16.00 16.54 0.89
CA GLY A 344 16.53 16.11 -0.41
C GLY A 344 16.14 14.68 -0.82
N GLN A 345 15.28 13.97 -0.06
CA GLN A 345 14.85 12.60 -0.34
C GLN A 345 13.57 12.55 -1.19
N ALA A 346 13.30 13.60 -1.93
CA ALA A 346 12.18 13.73 -2.84
C ALA A 346 12.63 14.37 -4.16
N ARG A 347 11.79 14.28 -5.16
CA ARG A 347 11.92 15.00 -6.42
C ARG A 347 10.58 15.63 -6.80
N LYS A 348 10.59 16.62 -7.66
CA LYS A 348 9.37 17.19 -8.22
C LYS A 348 8.56 16.09 -8.92
N TRP A 349 7.27 16.03 -8.65
CA TRP A 349 6.38 15.08 -9.32
C TRP A 349 5.92 15.66 -10.66
N ALA A 350 6.24 14.96 -11.76
CA ALA A 350 6.05 15.43 -13.13
C ALA A 350 4.75 14.94 -13.80
N GLY A 351 3.79 14.42 -13.03
CA GLY A 351 2.54 13.87 -13.58
C GLY A 351 1.41 13.81 -12.58
N ALA A 352 0.33 13.15 -12.96
CA ALA A 352 -0.83 12.89 -12.12
C ALA A 352 -0.85 11.45 -11.56
N ILE A 353 0.10 10.62 -11.99
CA ILE A 353 0.24 9.20 -11.63
C ILE A 353 1.66 9.00 -11.10
N PRO A 354 1.90 8.10 -10.11
CA PRO A 354 3.25 7.78 -9.66
C PRO A 354 4.15 7.30 -10.82
N SER A 355 5.35 7.85 -10.90
CA SER A 355 6.23 7.62 -12.05
C SER A 355 6.77 6.19 -12.17
N GLY A 356 6.71 5.40 -11.08
CA GLY A 356 7.08 3.98 -11.07
C GLY A 356 6.03 3.03 -11.66
N TYR A 357 4.86 3.53 -12.09
CA TYR A 357 3.77 2.68 -12.55
C TYR A 357 3.83 2.38 -14.05
N PRO A 358 3.58 1.14 -14.49
CA PRO A 358 3.33 0.84 -15.88
C PRO A 358 2.25 1.75 -16.47
N GLY A 359 2.51 2.33 -17.64
CA GLY A 359 1.60 3.29 -18.26
C GLY A 359 1.73 4.72 -17.75
N PHE A 360 2.68 5.01 -16.85
CA PHE A 360 3.03 6.40 -16.53
C PHE A 360 3.47 7.16 -17.79
N HIS A 361 3.00 8.39 -17.89
CA HIS A 361 3.38 9.34 -18.94
C HIS A 361 3.76 10.68 -18.29
N GLU A 362 4.96 11.15 -18.58
CA GLU A 362 5.37 12.51 -18.21
C GLU A 362 4.69 13.50 -19.14
N SER A 363 3.73 14.24 -18.61
CA SER A 363 2.97 15.19 -19.41
C SER A 363 3.85 16.35 -19.93
N SER A 364 3.56 16.82 -21.13
CA SER A 364 4.16 18.05 -21.66
C SER A 364 3.74 19.30 -20.88
N THR A 365 2.62 19.25 -20.15
CA THR A 365 2.18 20.33 -19.26
C THR A 365 2.88 20.21 -17.93
N GLN A 366 3.84 21.10 -17.67
CA GLN A 366 4.60 21.16 -16.42
C GLN A 366 4.41 22.50 -15.70
N TYR A 367 4.41 22.46 -14.39
CA TYR A 367 4.28 23.63 -13.53
C TYR A 367 5.59 23.89 -12.79
N GLU A 368 6.16 25.07 -13.02
CA GLU A 368 7.38 25.55 -12.34
C GLU A 368 7.03 26.64 -11.37
N TYR A 369 7.83 26.79 -10.30
CA TYR A 369 7.69 27.92 -9.39
C TYR A 369 7.90 29.22 -10.14
N ASN A 370 6.83 29.99 -10.28
CA ASN A 370 6.84 31.28 -10.97
C ASN A 370 5.77 32.21 -10.36
N PRO A 371 6.13 32.93 -9.29
CA PRO A 371 5.19 33.85 -8.64
C PRO A 371 4.63 34.95 -9.56
N GLY A 372 5.43 35.38 -10.56
CA GLY A 372 4.97 36.35 -11.55
C GLY A 372 3.85 35.81 -12.42
N LYS A 373 4.00 34.57 -12.92
CA LYS A 373 2.97 33.89 -13.69
C LYS A 373 1.73 33.56 -12.84
N ALA A 374 1.92 33.19 -11.58
CA ALA A 374 0.83 32.98 -10.65
C ALA A 374 -0.02 34.24 -10.47
N LYS A 375 0.62 35.40 -10.23
CA LYS A 375 -0.07 36.70 -10.12
C LYS A 375 -0.80 37.09 -11.43
N ALA A 376 -0.20 36.85 -12.58
CA ALA A 376 -0.83 37.11 -13.87
C ALA A 376 -2.11 36.28 -14.04
N LEU A 377 -2.05 34.96 -13.78
CA LEU A 377 -3.21 34.06 -13.85
C LEU A 377 -4.31 34.43 -12.87
N LEU A 378 -3.97 34.84 -11.65
CA LEU A 378 -4.94 35.35 -10.68
C LEU A 378 -5.61 36.64 -11.19
N SER A 379 -4.85 37.55 -11.80
CA SER A 379 -5.40 38.77 -12.37
C SER A 379 -6.36 38.47 -13.53
N GLU A 380 -6.02 37.52 -14.42
CA GLU A 380 -6.87 37.03 -15.52
C GLU A 380 -8.15 36.38 -14.98
N ALA A 381 -8.08 35.73 -13.82
CA ALA A 381 -9.23 35.14 -13.14
C ALA A 381 -10.10 36.17 -12.39
N GLY A 382 -9.72 37.46 -12.38
CA GLY A 382 -10.44 38.52 -11.70
C GLY A 382 -9.96 38.83 -10.28
N PHE A 383 -8.77 38.34 -9.89
CA PHE A 383 -8.19 38.51 -8.56
C PHE A 383 -6.81 39.23 -8.64
N PRO A 384 -6.72 40.47 -9.16
CA PRO A 384 -5.44 41.16 -9.29
C PRO A 384 -4.76 41.33 -7.93
N ASN A 385 -3.49 40.88 -7.80
CA ASN A 385 -2.74 40.83 -6.54
C ASN A 385 -3.48 40.12 -5.37
N GLY A 386 -4.36 39.14 -5.70
CA GLY A 386 -5.15 38.41 -4.72
C GLY A 386 -6.39 39.15 -4.20
N GLN A 387 -6.69 40.36 -4.68
CA GLN A 387 -7.87 41.12 -4.27
C GLN A 387 -9.16 40.37 -4.60
N GLY A 388 -10.01 40.20 -3.62
CA GLY A 388 -11.27 39.45 -3.75
C GLY A 388 -11.17 37.98 -3.32
N LEU A 389 -9.96 37.41 -3.14
CA LEU A 389 -9.79 36.05 -2.65
C LEU A 389 -10.13 35.92 -1.15
N GLU A 390 -10.09 37.01 -0.41
CA GLU A 390 -10.49 37.06 1.01
C GLU A 390 -11.95 36.62 1.23
N LYS A 391 -12.80 36.76 0.21
CA LYS A 391 -14.20 36.29 0.23
C LYS A 391 -14.31 34.75 0.23
N PHE A 392 -13.23 34.08 -0.13
CA PHE A 392 -13.10 32.62 -0.21
C PHE A 392 -12.09 32.09 0.81
N SER A 393 -11.83 32.81 1.91
CA SER A 393 -10.84 32.43 2.92
C SER A 393 -11.01 31.01 3.46
N ASP A 394 -12.26 30.55 3.59
CA ASP A 394 -12.54 29.18 4.04
C ASP A 394 -12.16 28.13 2.99
N SER A 395 -12.14 28.46 1.71
CA SER A 395 -11.65 27.58 0.65
C SER A 395 -10.13 27.42 0.68
N PHE A 396 -9.41 28.41 1.17
CA PHE A 396 -7.95 28.41 1.29
C PHE A 396 -7.43 27.90 2.65
N ARG A 397 -8.20 27.03 3.31
CA ARG A 397 -7.69 26.25 4.44
C ARG A 397 -6.98 25.00 3.93
N ILE A 398 -5.65 24.97 4.02
CA ILE A 398 -4.88 23.78 3.70
C ILE A 398 -5.05 22.77 4.82
N THR A 399 -5.93 21.82 4.60
CA THR A 399 -6.25 20.77 5.57
C THR A 399 -5.33 19.57 5.38
N TYR A 400 -4.81 19.02 6.46
CA TYR A 400 -3.96 17.83 6.48
C TYR A 400 -4.11 17.08 7.80
N GLN A 401 -3.66 15.82 7.81
CA GLN A 401 -3.76 14.96 8.99
C GLN A 401 -2.81 15.43 10.10
N SER A 402 -3.33 15.74 11.29
CA SER A 402 -2.57 16.21 12.46
C SER A 402 -1.55 15.17 12.95
N GLU A 403 -1.80 13.89 12.75
CA GLU A 403 -0.86 12.80 13.06
C GLU A 403 0.41 12.86 12.20
N ARG A 404 0.36 13.59 11.08
CA ARG A 404 1.48 13.79 10.16
C ARG A 404 2.12 15.18 10.28
N GLU A 405 1.80 15.93 11.32
CA GLU A 405 2.30 17.29 11.56
C GLU A 405 3.82 17.39 11.46
N SER A 406 4.56 16.38 11.94
CA SER A 406 6.02 16.36 11.89
C SER A 406 6.62 16.38 10.48
N VAL A 407 5.85 15.96 9.46
CA VAL A 407 6.25 15.94 8.03
C VAL A 407 5.51 17.03 7.26
N LEU A 408 4.18 17.09 7.39
CA LEU A 408 3.34 17.97 6.59
C LEU A 408 3.31 19.42 7.10
N GLY A 409 3.47 19.66 8.39
CA GLY A 409 3.49 21.00 8.98
C GLY A 409 4.59 21.91 8.39
N PRO A 410 5.86 21.46 8.33
CA PRO A 410 6.92 22.20 7.65
C PRO A 410 6.61 22.50 6.17
N VAL A 411 6.04 21.54 5.43
CA VAL A 411 5.63 21.72 4.02
C VAL A 411 4.51 22.75 3.93
N ALA A 412 3.45 22.62 4.72
CA ALA A 412 2.32 23.53 4.74
C ALA A 412 2.75 24.98 5.10
N THR A 413 3.73 25.13 5.99
CA THR A 413 4.32 26.43 6.33
C THR A 413 5.07 27.06 5.14
N VAL A 414 5.83 26.25 4.40
CA VAL A 414 6.52 26.71 3.17
C VAL A 414 5.50 27.14 2.12
N LEU A 415 4.44 26.36 1.93
CA LEU A 415 3.36 26.67 0.98
C LEU A 415 2.63 27.95 1.39
N ARG A 416 2.28 28.13 2.67
CA ARG A 416 1.63 29.35 3.17
C ARG A 416 2.45 30.59 2.83
N SER A 417 3.74 30.60 3.15
CA SER A 417 4.60 31.74 2.86
C SER A 417 4.68 32.07 1.38
N ALA A 418 4.75 31.05 0.51
CA ALA A 418 4.80 31.25 -0.95
C ALA A 418 3.46 31.72 -1.53
N PHE A 419 2.35 31.27 -0.96
CA PHE A 419 1.00 31.67 -1.39
C PHE A 419 0.68 33.09 -0.98
N GLU A 420 1.09 33.50 0.22
CA GLU A 420 0.99 34.89 0.68
C GLU A 420 1.76 35.86 -0.25
N GLU A 421 2.91 35.46 -0.79
CA GLU A 421 3.69 36.24 -1.74
C GLU A 421 2.91 36.58 -3.03
N VAL A 422 2.01 35.70 -3.44
CA VAL A 422 1.17 35.89 -4.64
C VAL A 422 -0.23 36.41 -4.32
N GLY A 423 -0.55 36.68 -3.05
CA GLY A 423 -1.82 37.22 -2.59
C GLY A 423 -2.90 36.16 -2.31
N ILE A 424 -2.52 34.88 -2.17
CA ILE A 424 -3.45 33.81 -1.78
C ILE A 424 -3.45 33.69 -0.25
N PRO A 425 -4.63 33.83 0.43
CA PRO A 425 -4.74 33.88 1.90
C PRO A 425 -4.78 32.45 2.49
N LEU A 426 -3.66 31.70 2.46
CA LEU A 426 -3.60 30.32 2.92
C LEU A 426 -3.59 30.22 4.46
N LEU A 427 -4.53 29.45 5.01
CA LEU A 427 -4.61 29.11 6.44
C LEU A 427 -4.25 27.64 6.66
N LEU A 428 -3.53 27.33 7.74
CA LEU A 428 -3.20 25.94 8.10
C LEU A 428 -4.33 25.34 8.94
N ASP A 429 -4.74 24.12 8.62
CA ASP A 429 -5.90 23.44 9.22
C ASP A 429 -5.59 21.94 9.48
N PRO A 430 -4.70 21.62 10.46
CA PRO A 430 -4.46 20.23 10.83
C PRO A 430 -5.67 19.65 11.58
N ILE A 431 -6.19 18.53 11.09
CA ILE A 431 -7.34 17.82 11.69
C ILE A 431 -7.00 16.33 11.90
N PRO A 432 -7.69 15.63 12.82
CA PRO A 432 -7.51 14.19 13.02
C PRO A 432 -7.70 13.38 11.73
N ALA A 433 -6.92 12.31 11.53
CA ALA A 433 -6.93 11.48 10.33
C ALA A 433 -8.33 10.91 10.01
N THR A 434 -9.10 10.53 11.04
CA THR A 434 -10.48 10.04 10.88
C THR A 434 -11.41 11.11 10.32
N GLN A 435 -11.29 12.36 10.80
CA GLN A 435 -12.06 13.49 10.30
C GLN A 435 -11.62 13.88 8.87
N TYR A 436 -10.31 13.83 8.63
CA TYR A 436 -9.76 14.08 7.29
C TYR A 436 -10.34 13.09 6.27
N GLY A 437 -10.25 11.78 6.57
CA GLY A 437 -10.77 10.72 5.70
C GLY A 437 -12.28 10.81 5.46
N ASP A 438 -13.07 11.12 6.49
CA ASP A 438 -14.51 11.34 6.34
C ASP A 438 -14.81 12.50 5.37
N ARG A 439 -14.13 13.64 5.53
CA ARG A 439 -14.31 14.79 4.67
C ARG A 439 -13.80 14.58 3.24
N GLU A 440 -12.65 13.92 3.10
CA GLU A 440 -12.01 13.70 1.81
C GLU A 440 -12.73 12.63 0.98
N LEU A 441 -12.98 11.46 1.57
CA LEU A 441 -13.40 10.26 0.83
C LEU A 441 -14.90 9.99 0.90
N VAL A 442 -15.54 10.28 2.04
CA VAL A 442 -16.97 9.98 2.25
C VAL A 442 -17.83 11.16 1.82
N LYS A 443 -17.63 12.32 2.45
CA LYS A 443 -18.41 13.54 2.15
C LYS A 443 -17.95 14.24 0.88
N LYS A 444 -16.66 14.09 0.52
CA LYS A 444 -16.02 14.79 -0.61
C LYS A 444 -16.26 16.31 -0.56
N ASP A 445 -16.21 16.87 0.65
CA ASP A 445 -16.49 18.29 0.93
C ASP A 445 -15.24 19.11 1.31
N LEU A 446 -14.07 18.47 1.32
CA LEU A 446 -12.80 19.12 1.64
C LEU A 446 -12.44 20.12 0.52
N PRO A 447 -12.30 21.44 0.80
CA PRO A 447 -11.99 22.42 -0.25
C PRO A 447 -10.56 22.30 -0.79
N LEU A 448 -9.59 22.26 0.12
CA LEU A 448 -8.15 22.21 -0.17
C LEU A 448 -7.48 21.26 0.80
N GLY A 449 -6.89 20.18 0.30
CA GLY A 449 -6.19 19.19 1.09
C GLY A 449 -4.73 19.06 0.69
N LEU A 450 -3.86 18.79 1.65
CA LEU A 450 -2.49 18.36 1.43
C LEU A 450 -2.42 16.86 1.74
N THR A 451 -2.23 16.05 0.72
CA THR A 451 -2.46 14.60 0.78
C THR A 451 -1.53 13.80 -0.11
N ASP A 452 -1.47 12.49 0.10
CA ASP A 452 -0.60 11.55 -0.57
C ASP A 452 -1.32 10.26 -0.99
N HIS A 453 -2.63 10.27 -1.17
CA HIS A 453 -3.41 9.05 -1.39
C HIS A 453 -3.48 8.57 -2.86
N VAL A 454 -2.94 9.30 -3.85
CA VAL A 454 -2.80 8.79 -5.23
C VAL A 454 -1.62 7.82 -5.30
N LYS A 455 -1.73 6.74 -4.56
CA LYS A 455 -0.76 5.65 -4.52
C LYS A 455 -1.47 4.30 -4.45
N PRO A 456 -2.26 3.94 -5.47
CA PRO A 456 -2.98 2.68 -5.44
C PRO A 456 -2.02 1.50 -5.35
N ILE A 457 -2.39 0.52 -4.53
CA ILE A 457 -1.62 -0.70 -4.33
C ILE A 457 -1.64 -1.64 -5.55
N GLY A 458 -2.61 -1.48 -6.45
CA GLY A 458 -2.59 -2.08 -7.76
C GLY A 458 -1.68 -1.25 -8.68
N VAL A 459 -0.49 -1.77 -9.03
CA VAL A 459 0.56 -1.03 -9.74
C VAL A 459 0.26 -0.98 -11.23
N ASP A 460 -0.59 -0.06 -11.61
CA ASP A 460 -0.92 0.25 -13.00
C ASP A 460 -1.50 1.66 -13.10
N ALA A 461 -1.08 2.43 -14.10
CA ALA A 461 -1.59 3.79 -14.30
C ALA A 461 -3.10 3.83 -14.53
N GLY A 462 -3.66 2.85 -15.26
CA GLY A 462 -5.10 2.75 -15.48
C GLY A 462 -5.88 2.52 -14.18
N TYR A 463 -5.32 1.75 -13.25
CA TYR A 463 -5.91 1.58 -11.93
C TYR A 463 -5.92 2.89 -11.13
N ALA A 464 -4.81 3.63 -11.16
CA ALA A 464 -4.74 4.95 -10.52
C ALA A 464 -5.74 5.94 -11.12
N VAL A 465 -5.90 5.94 -12.46
CA VAL A 465 -6.90 6.75 -13.17
C VAL A 465 -8.31 6.37 -12.73
N GLN A 466 -8.63 5.05 -12.70
CA GLN A 466 -9.94 4.57 -12.27
C GLN A 466 -10.32 5.10 -10.90
N LEU A 467 -9.45 4.93 -9.94
CA LEU A 467 -9.77 5.26 -8.55
C LEU A 467 -9.90 6.77 -8.33
N SER A 468 -8.96 7.57 -8.88
CA SER A 468 -8.77 8.95 -8.45
C SER A 468 -9.32 10.00 -9.43
N TYR A 469 -9.51 9.66 -10.70
CA TYR A 469 -9.82 10.66 -11.73
C TYR A 469 -11.05 10.37 -12.57
N VAL A 470 -11.46 9.11 -12.70
CA VAL A 470 -12.77 8.80 -13.31
C VAL A 470 -13.87 9.44 -12.49
N SER A 471 -14.91 9.94 -13.15
CA SER A 471 -16.07 10.54 -12.46
C SER A 471 -16.64 9.59 -11.41
N THR A 472 -17.00 10.10 -10.23
CA THR A 472 -17.48 9.27 -9.11
C THR A 472 -18.67 8.41 -9.51
N GLU A 473 -19.58 8.93 -10.30
CA GLU A 473 -20.77 8.22 -10.80
C GLU A 473 -20.43 7.07 -11.77
N LYS A 474 -19.21 7.08 -12.34
CA LYS A 474 -18.68 6.05 -13.25
C LYS A 474 -17.64 5.14 -12.61
N GLY A 475 -17.44 5.23 -11.28
CA GLY A 475 -16.58 4.34 -10.53
C GLY A 475 -15.31 4.96 -9.94
N GLY A 476 -15.09 6.25 -10.04
CA GLY A 476 -13.98 6.99 -9.42
C GLY A 476 -14.20 7.22 -7.92
N ILE A 477 -14.04 6.20 -7.13
CA ILE A 477 -14.40 6.19 -5.70
C ILE A 477 -13.50 7.10 -4.85
N LEU A 478 -12.21 7.19 -5.18
CA LEU A 478 -11.25 8.09 -4.53
C LEU A 478 -11.16 9.46 -5.20
N ASN A 479 -12.03 9.76 -6.18
CA ASN A 479 -12.12 11.09 -6.79
C ASN A 479 -12.70 12.09 -5.78
N SER A 480 -11.91 12.48 -4.82
CA SER A 480 -12.26 13.41 -3.75
C SER A 480 -12.30 14.86 -4.25
N MET A 481 -11.61 15.16 -5.35
CA MET A 481 -11.60 16.47 -5.99
C MET A 481 -12.91 16.82 -6.69
N ASN A 482 -13.84 15.87 -6.81
CA ASN A 482 -15.05 16.00 -7.61
C ASN A 482 -14.77 16.39 -9.09
N TYR A 483 -13.63 15.95 -9.61
CA TYR A 483 -13.26 16.15 -11.00
C TYR A 483 -14.18 15.36 -11.92
N VAL A 484 -14.63 16.00 -12.99
CA VAL A 484 -15.47 15.39 -14.03
C VAL A 484 -14.94 15.85 -15.39
N ASN A 485 -14.62 14.89 -16.26
CA ASN A 485 -14.20 15.17 -17.63
C ASN A 485 -14.59 13.98 -18.53
N ASP A 486 -15.50 14.24 -19.49
CA ASP A 486 -16.01 13.19 -20.39
C ASP A 486 -14.92 12.57 -21.29
N LEU A 487 -13.89 13.33 -21.65
CA LEU A 487 -12.77 12.79 -22.42
C LEU A 487 -11.98 11.77 -21.58
N VAL A 488 -11.66 12.11 -20.33
CA VAL A 488 -10.95 11.22 -19.40
C VAL A 488 -11.75 9.95 -19.16
N ASP A 489 -13.04 10.08 -18.87
CA ASP A 489 -13.92 8.95 -18.64
C ASP A 489 -14.02 8.04 -19.89
N SER A 490 -14.25 8.61 -21.07
CA SER A 490 -14.41 7.80 -22.30
C SER A 490 -13.12 7.08 -22.67
N LYS A 491 -11.96 7.76 -22.59
CA LYS A 491 -10.66 7.15 -22.86
C LYS A 491 -10.26 6.12 -21.82
N PHE A 492 -10.67 6.29 -20.57
CA PHE A 492 -10.47 5.27 -19.56
C PHE A 492 -11.20 3.97 -19.91
N PHE A 493 -12.48 4.02 -20.29
CA PHE A 493 -13.23 2.82 -20.66
C PHE A 493 -12.72 2.20 -21.97
N GLU A 494 -12.22 3.00 -22.92
CA GLU A 494 -11.55 2.49 -24.11
C GLU A 494 -10.25 1.76 -23.73
N MET A 495 -9.41 2.36 -22.89
CA MET A 495 -8.16 1.78 -22.39
C MET A 495 -8.38 0.47 -21.63
N LEU A 496 -9.45 0.39 -20.86
CA LEU A 496 -9.73 -0.77 -19.99
C LEU A 496 -9.88 -2.08 -20.79
N VAL A 497 -10.41 -1.98 -22.00
CA VAL A 497 -10.66 -3.12 -22.89
C VAL A 497 -9.60 -3.29 -23.99
N GLU A 498 -8.66 -2.34 -24.15
CA GLU A 498 -7.62 -2.38 -25.17
C GLU A 498 -6.55 -3.43 -24.82
N GLY A 499 -6.42 -4.43 -25.66
CA GLY A 499 -5.46 -5.53 -25.50
C GLY A 499 -4.07 -5.25 -26.06
N ASP A 500 -3.90 -4.25 -26.92
CA ASP A 500 -2.60 -3.82 -27.43
C ASP A 500 -1.97 -2.83 -26.45
N ILE A 501 -0.83 -3.22 -25.87
CA ILE A 501 -0.16 -2.43 -24.83
C ILE A 501 0.27 -1.03 -25.31
N SER A 502 0.65 -0.89 -26.60
CA SER A 502 1.08 0.39 -27.14
C SER A 502 -0.09 1.34 -27.31
N LYS A 503 -1.23 0.85 -27.79
CA LYS A 503 -2.47 1.63 -27.88
C LYS A 503 -3.01 1.99 -26.51
N ARG A 504 -2.99 1.02 -25.58
CA ARG A 504 -3.37 1.25 -24.20
C ARG A 504 -2.55 2.37 -23.55
N ASN A 505 -1.23 2.33 -23.73
CA ASN A 505 -0.34 3.37 -23.19
C ASN A 505 -0.55 4.72 -23.87
N ALA A 506 -0.90 4.77 -25.15
CA ALA A 506 -1.25 6.02 -25.84
C ALA A 506 -2.52 6.65 -25.24
N LEU A 507 -3.56 5.85 -24.98
CA LEU A 507 -4.78 6.31 -24.29
C LEU A 507 -4.48 6.83 -22.88
N LEU A 508 -3.62 6.12 -22.13
CA LEU A 508 -3.17 6.56 -20.81
C LEU A 508 -2.36 7.86 -20.87
N ALA A 509 -1.56 8.07 -21.90
CA ALA A 509 -0.82 9.33 -22.10
C ALA A 509 -1.78 10.50 -22.34
N GLU A 510 -2.78 10.34 -23.22
CA GLU A 510 -3.79 11.36 -23.48
C GLU A 510 -4.60 11.71 -22.22
N ILE A 511 -4.96 10.70 -21.39
CA ILE A 511 -5.61 10.92 -20.11
C ILE A 511 -4.72 11.76 -19.18
N GLN A 512 -3.45 11.39 -19.03
CA GLN A 512 -2.52 12.07 -18.12
C GLN A 512 -2.22 13.51 -18.58
N ASP A 513 -2.10 13.74 -19.89
CA ASP A 513 -1.98 15.10 -20.44
C ASP A 513 -3.21 15.96 -20.13
N GLN A 514 -4.41 15.41 -20.25
CA GLN A 514 -5.65 16.13 -19.91
C GLN A 514 -5.74 16.43 -18.41
N LEU A 515 -5.41 15.47 -17.54
CA LEU A 515 -5.38 15.67 -16.10
C LEU A 515 -4.44 16.83 -15.70
N MET A 516 -3.26 16.89 -16.30
CA MET A 516 -2.30 17.96 -16.04
C MET A 516 -2.76 19.30 -16.64
N ALA A 517 -3.36 19.31 -17.83
CA ALA A 517 -3.88 20.53 -18.45
C ALA A 517 -5.02 21.16 -17.63
N ASP A 518 -5.89 20.33 -17.05
CA ASP A 518 -7.01 20.75 -16.19
C ASP A 518 -6.58 21.07 -14.75
N VAL A 519 -5.33 20.74 -14.38
CA VAL A 519 -4.90 20.74 -12.96
C VAL A 519 -5.87 19.94 -12.11
N ALA A 520 -6.21 18.73 -12.57
CA ALA A 520 -7.06 17.81 -11.81
C ALA A 520 -6.44 17.49 -10.46
N VAL A 521 -5.13 17.50 -10.38
CA VAL A 521 -4.31 17.43 -9.17
C VAL A 521 -3.20 18.47 -9.29
N VAL A 522 -2.75 19.05 -8.18
CA VAL A 522 -1.53 19.88 -8.17
C VAL A 522 -0.39 19.01 -7.61
N PRO A 523 0.41 18.37 -8.48
CA PRO A 523 1.49 17.51 -8.02
C PRO A 523 2.59 18.35 -7.37
N ILE A 524 3.11 17.91 -6.23
CA ILE A 524 4.19 18.60 -5.53
C ILE A 524 5.47 17.79 -5.64
N VAL A 525 5.53 16.66 -4.96
CA VAL A 525 6.73 15.81 -4.95
C VAL A 525 6.38 14.33 -4.98
N GLU A 526 7.26 13.55 -5.58
CA GLU A 526 7.45 12.14 -5.26
C GLU A 526 8.58 12.02 -4.26
N PHE A 527 8.39 11.23 -3.20
CA PHE A 527 9.43 11.00 -2.21
C PHE A 527 9.75 9.51 -2.09
N LYS A 528 10.94 9.21 -1.59
CA LYS A 528 11.38 7.83 -1.49
C LYS A 528 10.63 7.09 -0.38
N THR A 529 10.22 5.87 -0.67
CA THR A 529 10.02 4.86 0.36
C THR A 529 11.39 4.49 0.88
N ASN A 530 11.62 4.63 2.18
CA ASN A 530 12.91 4.40 2.82
C ASN A 530 12.82 3.28 3.86
N TRP A 531 13.89 2.51 3.98
CA TRP A 531 14.09 1.50 5.01
C TRP A 531 15.34 1.83 5.82
N ALA A 532 15.24 1.75 7.15
CA ALA A 532 16.37 1.79 8.05
C ALA A 532 16.52 0.41 8.70
N ILE A 533 17.59 -0.27 8.37
CA ILE A 533 17.86 -1.63 8.82
C ILE A 533 19.25 -1.76 9.44
N SER A 534 19.42 -2.73 10.34
CA SER A 534 20.73 -3.13 10.82
C SER A 534 21.61 -3.63 9.67
N ASP A 535 22.92 -3.35 9.73
CA ASP A 535 23.92 -3.90 8.80
C ASP A 535 24.01 -5.43 8.83
N LYS A 536 23.48 -6.06 9.89
CA LYS A 536 23.46 -7.52 10.10
C LYS A 536 22.42 -8.26 9.26
N ILE A 537 21.54 -7.53 8.57
CA ILE A 537 20.51 -8.12 7.72
C ILE A 537 20.56 -7.55 6.30
N LYS A 538 19.91 -8.27 5.39
CA LYS A 538 19.75 -7.92 3.96
C LYS A 538 18.40 -8.42 3.45
N GLY A 539 18.01 -8.04 2.22
CA GLY A 539 16.81 -8.54 1.54
C GLY A 539 15.69 -7.50 1.48
N VAL A 540 16.03 -6.19 1.50
CA VAL A 540 15.01 -5.15 1.33
C VAL A 540 14.42 -5.25 -0.07
N THR A 541 13.11 -5.50 -0.12
CA THR A 541 12.29 -5.49 -1.35
C THR A 541 11.24 -4.39 -1.23
N TRP A 542 11.04 -3.63 -2.29
CA TRP A 542 9.92 -2.70 -2.35
C TRP A 542 8.67 -3.39 -2.85
N HIS A 543 7.63 -3.39 -2.03
CA HIS A 543 6.29 -3.87 -2.36
C HIS A 543 5.32 -2.70 -2.50
N PRO A 544 4.34 -2.76 -3.43
CA PRO A 544 3.43 -1.63 -3.71
C PRO A 544 2.52 -1.24 -2.54
N ASP A 545 2.28 -2.16 -1.62
CA ASP A 545 1.53 -1.91 -0.39
C ASP A 545 2.33 -1.11 0.65
N ASN A 546 3.63 -0.83 0.37
CA ASN A 546 4.58 -0.14 1.25
C ASN A 546 4.72 -0.78 2.64
N THR A 547 4.48 -2.09 2.74
CA THR A 547 4.72 -2.88 3.95
C THR A 547 6.02 -3.67 3.86
N ILE A 548 6.43 -4.25 4.98
CA ILE A 548 7.60 -5.12 5.05
C ILE A 548 7.13 -6.58 4.95
N HIS A 549 7.58 -7.26 3.88
CA HIS A 549 7.41 -8.69 3.73
C HIS A 549 8.59 -9.40 4.41
N TRP A 550 8.39 -9.90 5.62
CA TRP A 550 9.47 -10.42 6.47
C TRP A 550 10.18 -11.64 5.88
N TYR A 551 9.53 -12.36 4.97
CA TYR A 551 10.11 -13.51 4.27
C TYR A 551 11.31 -13.13 3.37
N ASP A 552 11.39 -11.89 2.91
CA ASP A 552 12.46 -11.44 2.02
C ASP A 552 13.79 -11.25 2.75
N TYR A 553 13.74 -11.08 4.08
CA TYR A 553 14.92 -10.75 4.87
C TYR A 553 15.72 -11.98 5.30
N SER A 554 17.03 -11.80 5.34
CA SER A 554 17.96 -12.82 5.83
C SER A 554 19.13 -12.19 6.57
N PRO A 555 19.81 -12.93 7.47
CA PRO A 555 21.06 -12.49 8.07
C PRO A 555 22.15 -12.23 7.01
N VAL A 556 23.03 -11.28 7.27
CA VAL A 556 24.30 -11.13 6.55
C VAL A 556 25.26 -12.15 7.16
N ASN A 557 25.73 -13.11 6.36
CA ASN A 557 26.69 -14.13 6.78
C ASN A 557 28.07 -13.52 7.00
#